data_951ca1867af72f36d16bc393b5ffb3c8
#
_entry.id   951ca1867af72f36d16bc393b5ffb3c8
#
_cell.length_a   1.000
_cell.length_b   1.000
_cell.length_c   1.000
_cell.angle_alpha   90.00
_cell.angle_beta   90.00
_cell.angle_gamma   90.00
#
_symmetry.space_group_name_H-M   'P 1'
#
loop_
_entity.id
_entity.type
_entity.pdbx_description
1 polymer ?
#
loop_
_entity_poly.entity_id
_entity_poly.type
_entity_poly.pdbx_seq_one_letter_code
_entity_poly.pdbx_strand_id
1 'polypeptide(L)'
;QATFAEATAFNQPIGSWNVSSVKTMISLFRVAKNFNQSIGDWNVSSVTDMGYMFQDADSFNQPIGNWETSKVTTMTNMFRGTDKFNQPIESWDVSSVSDMSFMFTGYPTIAFNQPLKDWNVSSLTNMNQMFWNNYDFDQDLSEWNIKSVTNFQKAFNQSLSDTNKGKIHEAFSSNKNWTYDWSAYAPKYSPLTNANFKSAINLWFSDEANATTTYGHISDWDVSAVTNMENAFNNRSSFNEDISQW
;
A
#
# COMPACT_ATOMS: atom_id res chain seq x y z
N GLN A 1 -1.45 15.76 -24.67
CA GLN A 1 -0.58 14.63 -24.38
C GLN A 1 0.85 15.12 -24.35
N ALA A 2 1.64 14.70 -23.36
CA ALA A 2 3.06 14.98 -23.24
C ALA A 2 3.47 16.47 -23.32
N THR A 3 2.61 17.39 -22.86
CA THR A 3 2.79 18.84 -23.08
C THR A 3 4.10 19.37 -22.51
N PHE A 4 4.52 18.88 -21.34
CA PHE A 4 5.78 19.26 -20.68
C PHE A 4 6.76 18.08 -20.58
N ALA A 5 6.56 17.01 -21.37
CA ALA A 5 7.48 15.89 -21.37
C ALA A 5 8.88 16.37 -21.76
N GLU A 6 9.87 15.94 -20.95
CA GLU A 6 11.29 16.31 -21.14
C GLU A 6 11.61 17.80 -20.95
N ALA A 7 10.64 18.60 -20.50
CA ALA A 7 10.87 20.00 -20.13
C ALA A 7 11.58 20.08 -18.76
N THR A 8 12.84 19.64 -18.69
CA THR A 8 13.57 19.41 -17.44
C THR A 8 13.67 20.63 -16.53
N ALA A 9 13.69 21.84 -17.09
CA ALA A 9 13.77 23.09 -16.36
C ALA A 9 12.39 23.73 -16.03
N PHE A 10 11.30 23.16 -16.56
CA PHE A 10 9.97 23.74 -16.38
C PHE A 10 9.51 23.64 -14.92
N ASN A 11 9.19 24.81 -14.35
CA ASN A 11 8.63 24.91 -12.98
C ASN A 11 7.79 26.19 -12.82
N GLN A 12 6.94 26.52 -13.79
CA GLN A 12 6.08 27.69 -13.73
C GLN A 12 4.72 27.38 -13.08
N PRO A 13 4.11 28.35 -12.37
CA PRO A 13 2.82 28.14 -11.72
C PRO A 13 1.70 27.95 -12.76
N ILE A 14 1.09 26.79 -12.72
CA ILE A 14 -0.02 26.39 -13.62
C ILE A 14 -1.24 25.89 -12.83
N GLY A 15 -1.25 26.08 -11.51
CA GLY A 15 -2.33 25.61 -10.63
C GLY A 15 -3.71 26.18 -10.97
N SER A 16 -3.74 27.39 -11.54
CA SER A 16 -4.99 28.06 -11.95
C SER A 16 -5.55 27.57 -13.31
N TRP A 17 -4.90 26.62 -13.97
CA TRP A 17 -5.39 26.12 -15.25
C TRP A 17 -6.69 25.37 -15.10
N ASN A 18 -7.63 25.63 -16.00
CA ASN A 18 -8.86 24.84 -16.10
C ASN A 18 -8.58 23.58 -16.93
N VAL A 19 -8.43 22.45 -16.23
CA VAL A 19 -8.20 21.12 -16.83
C VAL A 19 -9.45 20.23 -16.82
N SER A 20 -10.61 20.73 -16.44
CA SER A 20 -11.84 19.96 -16.18
C SER A 20 -12.34 19.14 -17.39
N SER A 21 -11.97 19.54 -18.62
CA SER A 21 -12.32 18.81 -19.85
C SER A 21 -11.24 17.84 -20.32
N VAL A 22 -10.10 17.76 -19.62
CA VAL A 22 -8.98 16.90 -20.01
C VAL A 22 -9.33 15.43 -19.77
N LYS A 23 -9.16 14.60 -20.79
CA LYS A 23 -9.47 13.15 -20.76
C LYS A 23 -8.23 12.29 -20.50
N THR A 24 -7.04 12.77 -20.86
CA THR A 24 -5.79 12.04 -20.67
C THR A 24 -4.67 12.98 -20.25
N MET A 25 -3.91 12.55 -19.27
CA MET A 25 -2.72 13.26 -18.78
C MET A 25 -1.44 12.42 -18.98
N ILE A 26 -1.48 11.49 -19.95
CA ILE A 26 -0.34 10.63 -20.28
C ILE A 26 0.91 11.47 -20.49
N SER A 27 1.98 11.13 -19.78
CA SER A 27 3.31 11.73 -19.88
C SER A 27 3.33 13.27 -19.73
N LEU A 28 2.34 13.88 -19.08
CA LEU A 28 2.20 15.34 -19.04
C LEU A 28 3.47 16.03 -18.50
N PHE A 29 4.07 15.49 -17.45
CA PHE A 29 5.30 15.97 -16.80
C PHE A 29 6.42 14.93 -16.82
N ARG A 30 6.37 13.96 -17.75
CA ARG A 30 7.42 12.95 -17.86
C ARG A 30 8.79 13.59 -18.04
N VAL A 31 9.76 13.25 -17.18
CA VAL A 31 11.12 13.82 -17.18
C VAL A 31 11.16 15.35 -16.96
N ALA A 32 10.09 15.95 -16.42
CA ALA A 32 10.10 17.37 -16.02
C ALA A 32 10.76 17.50 -14.64
N LYS A 33 12.07 17.33 -14.57
CA LYS A 33 12.87 17.11 -13.36
C LYS A 33 12.71 18.15 -12.26
N ASN A 34 12.52 19.41 -12.65
CA ASN A 34 12.39 20.54 -11.73
C ASN A 34 10.95 20.88 -11.37
N PHE A 35 9.96 20.23 -12.02
CA PHE A 35 8.56 20.56 -11.79
C PHE A 35 8.10 20.18 -10.38
N ASN A 36 7.66 21.20 -9.61
CA ASN A 36 7.12 21.03 -8.26
C ASN A 36 6.12 22.14 -7.93
N GLN A 37 5.22 22.49 -8.85
CA GLN A 37 4.18 23.49 -8.63
C GLN A 37 2.89 22.87 -8.11
N SER A 38 2.15 23.65 -7.30
CA SER A 38 0.86 23.21 -6.76
C SER A 38 -0.16 23.02 -7.90
N ILE A 39 -0.70 21.81 -7.99
CA ILE A 39 -1.74 21.40 -8.92
C ILE A 39 -2.85 20.61 -8.22
N GLY A 40 -2.88 20.62 -6.89
CA GLY A 40 -3.87 19.91 -6.09
C GLY A 40 -5.31 20.35 -6.32
N ASP A 41 -5.52 21.60 -6.75
CA ASP A 41 -6.85 22.15 -7.06
C ASP A 41 -7.32 21.83 -8.49
N TRP A 42 -6.56 21.10 -9.27
CA TRP A 42 -7.00 20.70 -10.60
C TRP A 42 -8.20 19.77 -10.55
N ASN A 43 -9.25 20.09 -11.31
CA ASN A 43 -10.37 19.19 -11.51
C ASN A 43 -10.01 18.11 -12.54
N VAL A 44 -9.59 16.95 -12.06
CA VAL A 44 -9.19 15.80 -12.90
C VAL A 44 -10.31 14.77 -13.10
N SER A 45 -11.54 15.06 -12.68
CA SER A 45 -12.70 14.14 -12.69
C SER A 45 -13.11 13.62 -14.07
N SER A 46 -12.54 14.19 -15.14
CA SER A 46 -12.76 13.71 -16.51
C SER A 46 -11.63 12.82 -17.04
N VAL A 47 -10.52 12.68 -16.28
CA VAL A 47 -9.33 11.96 -16.74
C VAL A 47 -9.55 10.44 -16.61
N THR A 48 -9.19 9.72 -17.65
CA THR A 48 -9.28 8.26 -17.70
C THR A 48 -7.91 7.58 -17.75
N ASP A 49 -6.86 8.32 -18.08
CA ASP A 49 -5.51 7.78 -18.20
C ASP A 49 -4.46 8.77 -17.64
N MET A 50 -3.71 8.31 -16.63
CA MET A 50 -2.64 9.06 -15.97
C MET A 50 -1.26 8.38 -16.16
N GLY A 51 -1.14 7.47 -17.12
CA GLY A 51 0.11 6.74 -17.35
C GLY A 51 1.30 7.67 -17.58
N TYR A 52 2.42 7.38 -16.93
CA TYR A 52 3.69 8.12 -17.07
C TYR A 52 3.62 9.61 -16.67
N MET A 53 2.53 10.06 -16.01
CA MET A 53 2.28 11.50 -15.82
C MET A 53 3.43 12.23 -15.15
N PHE A 54 4.04 11.65 -14.12
CA PHE A 54 5.17 12.21 -13.37
C PHE A 54 6.43 11.33 -13.46
N GLN A 55 6.49 10.41 -14.43
CA GLN A 55 7.68 9.56 -14.57
C GLN A 55 8.95 10.41 -14.65
N ASP A 56 9.93 10.08 -13.80
CA ASP A 56 11.23 10.78 -13.75
C ASP A 56 11.08 12.31 -13.51
N ALA A 57 10.01 12.75 -12.82
CA ALA A 57 9.82 14.13 -12.37
C ALA A 57 10.40 14.27 -10.95
N ASP A 58 11.74 14.23 -10.85
CA ASP A 58 12.53 14.01 -9.63
C ASP A 58 12.13 14.92 -8.45
N SER A 59 11.72 16.16 -8.72
CA SER A 59 11.40 17.17 -7.69
C SER A 59 9.95 17.17 -7.24
N PHE A 60 9.04 16.48 -7.96
CA PHE A 60 7.60 16.57 -7.70
C PHE A 60 7.22 15.95 -6.37
N ASN A 61 6.65 16.76 -5.46
CA ASN A 61 6.13 16.32 -4.17
C ASN A 61 5.00 17.24 -3.67
N GLN A 62 4.04 17.58 -4.54
CA GLN A 62 2.92 18.43 -4.17
C GLN A 62 1.69 17.61 -3.76
N PRO A 63 0.87 18.11 -2.82
CA PRO A 63 -0.34 17.42 -2.39
C PRO A 63 -1.36 17.31 -3.54
N ILE A 64 -1.73 16.08 -3.86
CA ILE A 64 -2.70 15.73 -4.91
C ILE A 64 -3.76 14.74 -4.40
N GLY A 65 -3.84 14.53 -3.10
CA GLY A 65 -4.79 13.60 -2.48
C GLY A 65 -6.26 13.96 -2.75
N ASN A 66 -6.58 15.23 -3.00
CA ASN A 66 -7.95 15.68 -3.30
C ASN A 66 -8.42 15.40 -4.74
N TRP A 67 -7.59 14.79 -5.58
CA TRP A 67 -7.99 14.51 -6.95
C TRP A 67 -9.10 13.46 -7.02
N GLU A 68 -10.13 13.75 -7.83
CA GLU A 68 -11.22 12.82 -8.12
C GLU A 68 -10.77 11.82 -9.21
N THR A 69 -10.41 10.62 -8.83
CA THR A 69 -9.76 9.63 -9.71
C THR A 69 -10.66 8.48 -10.16
N SER A 70 -11.96 8.51 -9.82
CA SER A 70 -12.90 7.39 -10.04
C SER A 70 -13.03 6.90 -11.49
N LYS A 71 -12.68 7.75 -12.48
CA LYS A 71 -12.69 7.36 -13.90
C LYS A 71 -11.35 6.88 -14.46
N VAL A 72 -10.31 6.94 -13.66
CA VAL A 72 -8.97 6.50 -14.12
C VAL A 72 -8.92 4.99 -14.23
N THR A 73 -8.48 4.49 -15.38
CA THR A 73 -8.40 3.06 -15.67
C THR A 73 -6.97 2.53 -15.72
N THR A 74 -5.98 3.42 -15.86
CA THR A 74 -4.55 3.08 -15.84
C THR A 74 -3.70 4.15 -15.19
N MET A 75 -2.76 3.71 -14.36
CA MET A 75 -1.76 4.54 -13.67
C MET A 75 -0.34 3.99 -13.88
N THR A 76 -0.13 3.27 -15.01
CA THR A 76 1.17 2.65 -15.30
C THR A 76 2.29 3.68 -15.29
N ASN A 77 3.41 3.38 -14.61
CA ASN A 77 4.58 4.26 -14.50
C ASN A 77 4.30 5.68 -13.94
N MET A 78 3.15 5.94 -13.31
CA MET A 78 2.73 7.31 -12.99
C MET A 78 3.77 8.08 -12.17
N PHE A 79 4.39 7.44 -11.17
CA PHE A 79 5.43 8.02 -10.31
C PHE A 79 6.77 7.29 -10.40
N ARG A 80 7.00 6.50 -11.46
CA ARG A 80 8.27 5.80 -11.62
C ARG A 80 9.43 6.79 -11.62
N GLY A 81 10.40 6.61 -10.72
CA GLY A 81 11.57 7.52 -10.62
C GLY A 81 11.22 8.94 -10.19
N THR A 82 10.06 9.17 -9.56
CA THR A 82 9.70 10.47 -8.97
C THR A 82 10.27 10.53 -7.55
N ASP A 83 11.56 10.77 -7.43
CA ASP A 83 12.39 10.50 -6.25
C ASP A 83 11.80 11.04 -4.93
N LYS A 84 11.22 12.24 -4.95
CA LYS A 84 10.75 12.94 -3.75
C LYS A 84 9.28 12.71 -3.42
N PHE A 85 8.52 12.05 -4.31
CA PHE A 85 7.08 11.92 -4.10
C PHE A 85 6.76 11.02 -2.90
N ASN A 86 6.15 11.61 -1.88
CA ASN A 86 5.69 10.92 -0.68
C ASN A 86 4.45 11.61 -0.08
N GLN A 87 3.48 12.00 -0.92
CA GLN A 87 2.25 12.65 -0.47
C GLN A 87 1.13 11.63 -0.25
N PRO A 88 0.24 11.87 0.73
CA PRO A 88 -0.89 11.00 0.99
C PRO A 88 -1.85 10.99 -0.21
N ILE A 89 -2.20 9.78 -0.66
CA ILE A 89 -3.11 9.50 -1.77
C ILE A 89 -4.11 8.38 -1.44
N GLU A 90 -4.26 8.04 -0.17
CA GLU A 90 -5.17 7.01 0.31
C GLU A 90 -6.64 7.27 -0.05
N SER A 91 -7.01 8.54 -0.23
CA SER A 91 -8.36 8.96 -0.61
C SER A 91 -8.71 8.75 -2.08
N TRP A 92 -7.74 8.38 -2.92
CA TRP A 92 -8.02 8.15 -4.34
C TRP A 92 -8.94 6.95 -4.55
N ASP A 93 -9.98 7.13 -5.36
CA ASP A 93 -10.77 6.02 -5.86
C ASP A 93 -10.04 5.35 -7.04
N VAL A 94 -9.48 4.18 -6.76
CA VAL A 94 -8.75 3.36 -7.74
C VAL A 94 -9.55 2.14 -8.19
N SER A 95 -10.84 2.08 -7.87
CA SER A 95 -11.70 0.92 -8.14
C SER A 95 -11.85 0.57 -9.63
N SER A 96 -11.63 1.54 -10.51
CA SER A 96 -11.64 1.34 -11.97
C SER A 96 -10.26 1.05 -12.57
N VAL A 97 -9.18 1.13 -11.78
CA VAL A 97 -7.80 0.97 -12.30
C VAL A 97 -7.48 -0.50 -12.50
N SER A 98 -7.09 -0.85 -13.71
CA SER A 98 -6.72 -2.22 -14.09
C SER A 98 -5.20 -2.44 -14.22
N ASP A 99 -4.42 -1.38 -14.42
CA ASP A 99 -2.96 -1.45 -14.58
C ASP A 99 -2.26 -0.40 -13.72
N MET A 100 -1.49 -0.88 -12.73
CA MET A 100 -0.60 -0.08 -11.87
C MET A 100 0.86 -0.51 -12.04
N SER A 101 1.20 -1.15 -13.17
CA SER A 101 2.57 -1.61 -13.39
C SER A 101 3.56 -0.45 -13.32
N PHE A 102 4.68 -0.67 -12.62
CA PHE A 102 5.75 0.29 -12.41
C PHE A 102 5.36 1.59 -11.67
N MET A 103 4.16 1.68 -11.08
CA MET A 103 3.62 2.95 -10.58
C MET A 103 4.55 3.65 -9.58
N PHE A 104 5.14 2.91 -8.65
CA PHE A 104 6.07 3.39 -7.63
C PHE A 104 7.45 2.75 -7.71
N THR A 105 7.88 2.39 -8.91
CA THR A 105 9.21 1.82 -9.14
C THR A 105 10.28 2.88 -8.92
N GLY A 106 11.29 2.60 -8.08
CA GLY A 106 12.47 3.44 -7.92
C GLY A 106 13.39 3.38 -9.16
N TYR A 107 13.86 4.55 -9.63
CA TYR A 107 14.88 4.63 -10.68
C TYR A 107 15.64 5.96 -10.62
N PRO A 108 16.73 6.06 -9.88
CA PRO A 108 17.32 5.01 -9.02
C PRO A 108 16.57 4.76 -7.73
N THR A 109 15.80 5.73 -7.21
CA THR A 109 15.08 5.66 -5.93
C THR A 109 13.68 6.25 -6.05
N ILE A 110 12.87 6.10 -5.01
CA ILE A 110 11.62 6.81 -4.74
C ILE A 110 11.34 6.75 -3.24
N ALA A 111 10.90 7.85 -2.65
CA ALA A 111 10.66 7.95 -1.21
C ALA A 111 9.24 7.55 -0.78
N PHE A 112 8.42 7.00 -1.68
CA PHE A 112 7.00 6.75 -1.42
C PHE A 112 6.78 5.65 -0.37
N ASN A 113 6.18 6.02 0.77
CA ASN A 113 5.82 5.10 1.85
C ASN A 113 4.51 5.53 2.55
N GLN A 114 3.48 5.90 1.78
CA GLN A 114 2.18 6.29 2.35
C GLN A 114 1.24 5.08 2.42
N PRO A 115 0.30 5.05 3.39
CA PRO A 115 -0.66 3.97 3.53
C PRO A 115 -1.56 3.88 2.31
N LEU A 116 -1.80 2.65 1.85
CA LEU A 116 -2.66 2.34 0.70
C LEU A 116 -3.66 1.22 1.02
N LYS A 117 -3.77 0.81 2.29
CA LYS A 117 -4.58 -0.37 2.68
C LYS A 117 -6.04 -0.26 2.27
N ASP A 118 -6.59 0.95 2.27
CA ASP A 118 -8.01 1.20 2.01
C ASP A 118 -8.34 1.30 0.50
N TRP A 119 -7.35 1.17 -0.38
CA TRP A 119 -7.60 1.18 -1.82
C TRP A 119 -8.42 -0.04 -2.26
N ASN A 120 -9.53 0.21 -2.96
CA ASN A 120 -10.27 -0.85 -3.63
C ASN A 120 -9.59 -1.22 -4.96
N VAL A 121 -8.78 -2.28 -4.93
CA VAL A 121 -8.03 -2.77 -6.10
C VAL A 121 -8.70 -3.96 -6.80
N SER A 122 -10.01 -4.13 -6.64
CA SER A 122 -10.73 -5.32 -7.17
C SER A 122 -10.69 -5.44 -8.70
N SER A 123 -10.51 -4.33 -9.42
CA SER A 123 -10.33 -4.32 -10.89
C SER A 123 -8.88 -4.51 -11.35
N LEU A 124 -7.91 -4.50 -10.41
CA LEU A 124 -6.49 -4.55 -10.75
C LEU A 124 -6.10 -5.91 -11.32
N THR A 125 -5.47 -5.91 -12.49
CA THR A 125 -4.99 -7.12 -13.17
C THR A 125 -3.47 -7.19 -13.26
N ASN A 126 -2.78 -6.05 -13.22
CA ASN A 126 -1.34 -5.94 -13.43
C ASN A 126 -0.66 -5.09 -12.36
N MET A 127 0.19 -5.75 -11.56
CA MET A 127 1.06 -5.15 -10.54
C MET A 127 2.56 -5.29 -10.88
N ASN A 128 2.89 -5.62 -12.14
CA ASN A 128 4.30 -5.82 -12.52
C ASN A 128 5.17 -4.66 -12.06
N GLN A 129 6.18 -4.95 -11.24
CA GLN A 129 7.17 -3.99 -10.72
C GLN A 129 6.55 -2.76 -9.99
N MET A 130 5.33 -2.87 -9.45
CA MET A 130 4.65 -1.71 -8.85
C MET A 130 5.48 -1.00 -7.79
N PHE A 131 6.16 -1.75 -6.91
CA PHE A 131 7.04 -1.22 -5.84
C PHE A 131 8.50 -1.68 -6.00
N TRP A 132 8.92 -2.08 -7.22
CA TRP A 132 10.28 -2.53 -7.47
C TRP A 132 11.29 -1.38 -7.22
N ASN A 133 12.39 -1.69 -6.51
CA ASN A 133 13.39 -0.71 -6.08
C ASN A 133 12.85 0.48 -5.24
N ASN A 134 11.63 0.38 -4.71
CA ASN A 134 11.14 1.30 -3.70
C ASN A 134 11.57 0.76 -2.32
N TYR A 135 12.73 1.18 -1.85
CA TYR A 135 13.35 0.66 -0.62
C TYR A 135 12.70 1.23 0.65
N ASP A 136 11.97 2.32 0.56
CA ASP A 136 11.29 2.96 1.70
C ASP A 136 9.89 2.37 1.93
N PHE A 137 9.30 1.71 0.92
CA PHE A 137 7.92 1.20 1.02
C PHE A 137 7.84 0.00 1.96
N ASP A 138 7.11 0.19 3.07
CA ASP A 138 6.83 -0.87 4.05
C ASP A 138 5.40 -0.72 4.60
N GLN A 139 4.37 -0.86 3.75
CA GLN A 139 2.97 -0.75 4.13
C GLN A 139 2.26 -2.11 4.08
N ASP A 140 1.32 -2.30 4.98
CA ASP A 140 0.43 -3.44 5.00
C ASP A 140 -0.61 -3.33 3.89
N LEU A 141 -0.63 -4.29 2.97
CA LEU A 141 -1.57 -4.39 1.85
C LEU A 141 -2.45 -5.65 1.94
N SER A 142 -2.47 -6.32 3.08
CA SER A 142 -3.20 -7.59 3.25
C SER A 142 -4.72 -7.47 3.04
N GLU A 143 -5.27 -6.26 3.18
CA GLU A 143 -6.70 -5.99 2.93
C GLU A 143 -7.06 -5.90 1.42
N TRP A 144 -6.06 -5.89 0.53
CA TRP A 144 -6.33 -5.74 -0.90
C TRP A 144 -7.01 -6.99 -1.49
N ASN A 145 -8.10 -6.78 -2.23
CA ASN A 145 -8.73 -7.83 -3.02
C ASN A 145 -7.99 -8.02 -4.36
N ILE A 146 -7.01 -8.95 -4.34
CA ILE A 146 -6.15 -9.20 -5.52
C ILE A 146 -6.62 -10.37 -6.40
N LYS A 147 -7.88 -10.78 -6.30
CA LYS A 147 -8.39 -11.94 -7.05
C LYS A 147 -8.25 -11.80 -8.57
N SER A 148 -8.35 -10.57 -9.07
CA SER A 148 -8.22 -10.26 -10.51
C SER A 148 -6.78 -10.14 -10.98
N VAL A 149 -5.79 -10.06 -10.08
CA VAL A 149 -4.40 -9.84 -10.45
C VAL A 149 -3.82 -11.10 -11.10
N THR A 150 -3.29 -10.92 -12.31
CA THR A 150 -2.65 -11.99 -13.10
C THR A 150 -1.15 -11.83 -13.24
N ASN A 151 -0.60 -10.65 -12.93
CA ASN A 151 0.82 -10.38 -13.05
C ASN A 151 1.37 -9.69 -11.79
N PHE A 152 2.15 -10.44 -10.99
CA PHE A 152 2.88 -9.98 -9.80
C PHE A 152 4.39 -9.90 -10.03
N GLN A 153 4.87 -10.00 -11.27
CA GLN A 153 6.31 -10.08 -11.54
C GLN A 153 7.05 -8.90 -10.90
N LYS A 154 7.93 -9.17 -9.94
CA LYS A 154 8.69 -8.15 -9.21
C LYS A 154 7.82 -7.04 -8.60
N ALA A 155 6.56 -7.34 -8.25
CA ALA A 155 5.62 -6.33 -7.70
C ALA A 155 6.18 -5.63 -6.46
N PHE A 156 6.93 -6.36 -5.64
CA PHE A 156 7.50 -5.87 -4.39
C PHE A 156 9.03 -5.91 -4.40
N ASN A 157 9.63 -5.05 -3.58
CA ASN A 157 11.03 -5.12 -3.21
C ASN A 157 11.23 -6.02 -1.97
N GLN A 158 12.47 -6.42 -1.72
CA GLN A 158 12.84 -7.21 -0.52
C GLN A 158 12.86 -6.38 0.78
N SER A 159 12.71 -5.06 0.70
CA SER A 159 12.78 -4.14 1.84
C SER A 159 11.54 -4.15 2.74
N LEU A 160 10.42 -4.75 2.31
CA LEU A 160 9.28 -4.96 3.21
C LEU A 160 9.74 -5.66 4.49
N SER A 161 9.23 -5.20 5.64
CA SER A 161 9.44 -5.86 6.92
C SER A 161 8.93 -7.30 6.89
N ASP A 162 9.50 -8.16 7.72
CA ASP A 162 9.07 -9.55 7.82
C ASP A 162 7.59 -9.65 8.22
N THR A 163 7.12 -8.73 9.08
CA THR A 163 5.71 -8.63 9.45
C THR A 163 4.80 -8.36 8.24
N ASN A 164 5.13 -7.36 7.41
CA ASN A 164 4.31 -7.03 6.24
C ASN A 164 4.41 -8.10 5.15
N LYS A 165 5.59 -8.72 4.96
CA LYS A 165 5.72 -9.90 4.08
C LYS A 165 4.80 -11.03 4.51
N GLY A 166 4.76 -11.32 5.82
CA GLY A 166 3.91 -12.38 6.36
C GLY A 166 2.42 -12.13 6.13
N LYS A 167 1.93 -10.95 6.50
CA LYS A 167 0.53 -10.55 6.31
C LYS A 167 0.12 -10.58 4.83
N ILE A 168 0.94 -10.01 3.95
CA ILE A 168 0.69 -9.99 2.51
C ILE A 168 0.69 -11.41 1.96
N HIS A 169 1.62 -12.29 2.40
CA HIS A 169 1.64 -13.68 1.94
C HIS A 169 0.39 -14.44 2.35
N GLU A 170 -0.04 -14.31 3.60
CA GLU A 170 -1.27 -14.94 4.10
C GLU A 170 -2.48 -14.54 3.24
N ALA A 171 -2.62 -13.25 2.94
CA ALA A 171 -3.73 -12.74 2.15
C ALA A 171 -3.65 -13.10 0.66
N PHE A 172 -2.44 -13.10 0.08
CA PHE A 172 -2.24 -13.18 -1.37
C PHE A 172 -1.92 -14.58 -1.89
N SER A 173 -1.41 -15.50 -1.06
CA SER A 173 -0.95 -16.84 -1.48
C SER A 173 -2.03 -17.71 -2.12
N SER A 174 -3.31 -17.43 -1.86
CA SER A 174 -4.43 -18.10 -2.50
C SER A 174 -4.61 -17.73 -3.98
N ASN A 175 -4.00 -16.63 -4.45
CA ASN A 175 -4.02 -16.28 -5.86
C ASN A 175 -3.00 -17.15 -6.63
N LYS A 176 -3.46 -17.93 -7.61
CA LYS A 176 -2.62 -18.85 -8.39
C LYS A 176 -1.44 -18.20 -9.13
N ASN A 177 -1.48 -16.88 -9.32
CA ASN A 177 -0.43 -16.11 -10.01
C ASN A 177 0.54 -15.45 -9.01
N TRP A 178 0.35 -15.64 -7.69
CA TRP A 178 1.28 -15.17 -6.67
C TRP A 178 2.64 -15.84 -6.83
N THR A 179 3.71 -15.05 -6.89
CA THR A 179 5.05 -15.54 -7.27
C THR A 179 6.07 -15.49 -6.13
N TYR A 180 5.68 -14.97 -4.96
CA TYR A 180 6.57 -14.85 -3.82
C TYR A 180 6.36 -15.99 -2.84
N ASP A 181 7.45 -16.60 -2.39
CA ASP A 181 7.42 -17.50 -1.24
C ASP A 181 7.88 -16.75 0.01
N TRP A 182 6.92 -16.19 0.72
CA TRP A 182 7.12 -15.54 2.00
C TRP A 182 6.49 -16.34 3.15
N SER A 183 6.26 -17.62 2.94
CA SER A 183 5.67 -18.51 3.94
C SER A 183 6.47 -18.56 5.26
N ALA A 184 7.80 -18.35 5.18
CA ALA A 184 8.66 -18.27 6.37
C ALA A 184 8.38 -17.04 7.24
N TYR A 185 7.76 -16.01 6.70
CA TYR A 185 7.38 -14.78 7.40
C TYR A 185 5.88 -14.73 7.76
N ALA A 186 5.08 -15.67 7.24
CA ALA A 186 3.67 -15.74 7.58
C ALA A 186 3.52 -15.86 9.11
N PRO A 187 2.54 -15.13 9.70
CA PRO A 187 2.30 -15.26 11.13
C PRO A 187 2.14 -16.73 11.47
N LYS A 188 2.97 -17.23 12.37
CA LYS A 188 2.93 -18.64 12.80
C LYS A 188 1.57 -18.98 13.41
N TYR A 189 0.89 -17.96 13.88
CA TYR A 189 -0.39 -18.04 14.57
C TYR A 189 -1.34 -16.99 14.02
N SER A 190 -2.63 -17.33 13.92
CA SER A 190 -3.66 -16.37 13.51
C SER A 190 -3.82 -15.25 14.53
N PRO A 191 -3.98 -13.99 14.09
CA PRO A 191 -4.22 -12.88 15.02
C PRO A 191 -5.47 -13.11 15.86
N LEU A 192 -5.44 -12.61 17.10
CA LEU A 192 -6.58 -12.70 17.98
C LEU A 192 -7.60 -11.63 17.62
N THR A 193 -8.86 -11.99 17.72
CA THR A 193 -10.01 -11.13 17.48
C THR A 193 -10.95 -11.20 18.68
N ASN A 194 -11.97 -10.34 18.76
CA ASN A 194 -12.98 -10.44 19.81
C ASN A 194 -13.65 -11.83 19.90
N ALA A 195 -13.70 -12.57 18.78
CA ALA A 195 -14.32 -13.89 18.72
C ALA A 195 -13.50 -14.98 19.42
N ASN A 196 -12.16 -14.92 19.37
CA ASN A 196 -11.28 -15.96 19.90
C ASN A 196 -10.42 -15.54 21.10
N PHE A 197 -10.28 -14.23 21.37
CA PHE A 197 -9.40 -13.71 22.42
C PHE A 197 -9.69 -14.31 23.79
N LYS A 198 -10.96 -14.31 24.22
CA LYS A 198 -11.35 -14.87 25.53
C LYS A 198 -11.07 -16.38 25.63
N SER A 199 -11.25 -17.10 24.54
CA SER A 199 -10.92 -18.52 24.46
C SER A 199 -9.43 -18.76 24.54
N ALA A 200 -8.62 -17.94 23.86
CA ALA A 200 -7.16 -18.00 23.93
C ALA A 200 -6.65 -17.71 25.34
N ILE A 201 -7.14 -16.66 26.01
CA ILE A 201 -6.83 -16.36 27.42
C ILE A 201 -7.17 -17.54 28.32
N ASN A 202 -8.36 -18.10 28.20
CA ASN A 202 -8.77 -19.23 29.01
C ASN A 202 -7.89 -20.46 28.77
N LEU A 203 -7.52 -20.72 27.50
CA LEU A 203 -6.62 -21.83 27.15
C LEU A 203 -5.23 -21.63 27.73
N TRP A 204 -4.69 -20.40 27.68
CA TRP A 204 -3.40 -20.06 28.30
C TRP A 204 -3.35 -20.46 29.78
N PHE A 205 -4.40 -20.18 30.52
CA PHE A 205 -4.45 -20.51 31.95
C PHE A 205 -4.84 -21.96 32.28
N SER A 206 -5.44 -22.69 31.35
CA SER A 206 -5.83 -24.09 31.54
C SER A 206 -4.84 -25.09 30.98
N ASP A 207 -4.19 -24.74 29.84
CA ASP A 207 -3.23 -25.57 29.12
C ASP A 207 -2.32 -24.66 28.28
N GLU A 208 -1.28 -24.12 28.93
CA GLU A 208 -0.32 -23.20 28.32
C GLU A 208 0.39 -23.83 27.10
N ALA A 209 0.70 -25.12 27.16
CA ALA A 209 1.35 -25.81 26.06
C ALA A 209 0.48 -25.85 24.80
N ASN A 210 -0.81 -26.10 24.95
CA ASN A 210 -1.78 -26.08 23.86
C ASN A 210 -2.05 -24.65 23.39
N ALA A 211 -2.15 -23.68 24.31
CA ALA A 211 -2.28 -22.26 23.94
C ALA A 211 -1.09 -21.79 23.11
N THR A 212 0.14 -22.12 23.54
CA THR A 212 1.38 -21.80 22.83
C THR A 212 1.44 -22.45 21.44
N THR A 213 0.93 -23.68 21.32
CA THR A 213 0.87 -24.37 20.03
C THR A 213 -0.15 -23.73 19.09
N THR A 214 -1.27 -23.24 19.63
CA THR A 214 -2.43 -22.73 18.85
C THR A 214 -2.28 -21.25 18.54
N TYR A 215 -1.86 -20.44 19.50
CA TYR A 215 -1.87 -18.98 19.45
C TYR A 215 -0.47 -18.35 19.62
N GLY A 216 0.56 -19.12 19.88
CA GLY A 216 1.88 -18.64 20.28
C GLY A 216 2.00 -18.37 21.78
N HIS A 217 3.20 -18.00 22.22
CA HIS A 217 3.40 -17.54 23.59
C HIS A 217 2.64 -16.24 23.81
N ILE A 218 2.04 -16.05 24.98
CA ILE A 218 1.15 -14.91 25.26
C ILE A 218 1.81 -13.55 25.02
N SER A 219 3.12 -13.44 25.23
CA SER A 219 3.91 -12.22 24.93
C SER A 219 3.90 -11.83 23.46
N ASP A 220 3.71 -12.80 22.55
CA ASP A 220 3.83 -12.64 21.11
C ASP A 220 2.45 -12.53 20.42
N TRP A 221 1.37 -12.47 21.20
CA TRP A 221 0.03 -12.41 20.63
C TRP A 221 -0.23 -11.07 19.92
N ASP A 222 -0.65 -11.14 18.66
CA ASP A 222 -1.19 -10.00 17.96
C ASP A 222 -2.66 -9.77 18.39
N VAL A 223 -2.85 -8.74 19.18
CA VAL A 223 -4.17 -8.33 19.69
C VAL A 223 -4.72 -7.10 18.98
N SER A 224 -4.10 -6.67 17.87
CA SER A 224 -4.47 -5.44 17.14
C SER A 224 -5.93 -5.42 16.68
N ALA A 225 -6.54 -6.60 16.47
CA ALA A 225 -7.96 -6.75 16.10
C ALA A 225 -8.89 -6.97 17.32
N VAL A 226 -8.35 -6.89 18.56
CA VAL A 226 -9.14 -7.04 19.80
C VAL A 226 -9.57 -5.66 20.30
N THR A 227 -10.85 -5.39 20.30
CA THR A 227 -11.42 -4.11 20.77
C THR A 227 -12.07 -4.21 22.15
N ASN A 228 -12.15 -5.42 22.72
CA ASN A 228 -12.72 -5.67 24.04
C ASN A 228 -11.90 -6.71 24.82
N MET A 229 -11.21 -6.26 25.86
CA MET A 229 -10.43 -7.09 26.78
C MET A 229 -11.06 -7.20 28.16
N GLU A 230 -12.36 -6.90 28.28
CA GLU A 230 -13.05 -6.89 29.56
C GLU A 230 -12.91 -8.22 30.29
N ASN A 231 -12.48 -8.15 31.56
CA ASN A 231 -12.29 -9.30 32.45
C ASN A 231 -11.30 -10.37 31.98
N ALA A 232 -10.42 -10.06 30.99
CA ALA A 232 -9.47 -11.02 30.41
C ALA A 232 -8.60 -11.69 31.49
N PHE A 233 -8.10 -10.90 32.44
CA PHE A 233 -7.22 -11.37 33.52
C PHE A 233 -7.90 -11.36 34.91
N ASN A 234 -9.23 -11.23 34.95
CA ASN A 234 -9.94 -11.22 36.22
C ASN A 234 -9.75 -12.57 36.98
N ASN A 235 -9.43 -12.47 38.25
CA ASN A 235 -9.11 -13.62 39.14
C ASN A 235 -7.85 -14.42 38.71
N ARG A 236 -6.94 -13.85 37.92
CA ARG A 236 -5.65 -14.44 37.52
C ARG A 236 -4.48 -13.84 38.32
N SER A 237 -4.54 -13.98 39.66
CA SER A 237 -3.66 -13.30 40.63
C SER A 237 -2.16 -13.60 40.46
N SER A 238 -1.80 -14.71 39.82
CA SER A 238 -0.41 -15.12 39.57
C SER A 238 0.11 -14.67 38.18
N PHE A 239 -0.74 -14.08 37.34
CA PHE A 239 -0.31 -13.67 36.01
C PHE A 239 0.70 -12.51 36.07
N ASN A 240 1.88 -12.71 35.48
CA ASN A 240 2.96 -11.72 35.43
C ASN A 240 3.81 -11.88 34.16
N GLU A 241 3.22 -12.35 33.06
CA GLU A 241 3.92 -12.41 31.78
C GLU A 241 4.11 -11.01 31.20
N ASP A 242 5.21 -10.82 30.45
CA ASP A 242 5.46 -9.58 29.72
C ASP A 242 4.55 -9.52 28.47
N ILE A 243 3.60 -8.62 28.49
CA ILE A 243 2.68 -8.33 27.37
C ILE A 243 2.85 -6.89 26.85
N SER A 244 4.01 -6.30 27.02
CA SER A 244 4.31 -4.91 26.62
C SER A 244 4.23 -4.68 25.09
N GLN A 245 4.18 -5.76 24.30
CA GLN A 245 4.09 -5.69 22.84
C GLN A 245 2.66 -5.77 22.28
N TRP A 246 1.65 -5.85 23.15
CA TRP A 246 0.22 -5.89 22.76
C TRP A 246 -0.28 -4.56 22.22
#